data_317b7527ec5a0652dd604c36dbbb552b
#
_entry.id   317b7527ec5a0652dd604c36dbbb552b
#
_cell.length_a   1.000
_cell.length_b   1.000
_cell.length_c   1.000
_cell.angle_alpha   90.00
_cell.angle_beta   90.00
_cell.angle_gamma   90.00
#
_symmetry.space_group_name_H-M   'P 1'
#
loop_
_entity.id
_entity.type
_entity.pdbx_description
1 polymer ?
#
loop_
_entity_poly.entity_id
_entity_poly.type
_entity_poly.pdbx_seq_one_letter_code
_entity_poly.pdbx_strand_id
1 'polypeptide(L)'
;MERSLAIFALALLTAVPATAQDDDFGVWGEVNVEKKINKRLDVGAGVEFRSRDDLKEADRWSFGADVSYKITDWLKASAGYTLLDDHRQKVNSSGRKTSDYWGLRHRFNVSLTGSYSFGDLSLSLRERWQYTYRPEKTVDRYWTYTDEEEDRYEGEVADQHTYSGTGKNVWRNRLQLKYKVNKMWRPYLNAETNVSDGLEKVRYSVGTEIRLSKQHWLDVKYLFQKSYGDADDEGNRHVIGIGYTYKF
;
A
#
# COMPACT_ATOMS: atom_id res chain seq x y z
N MET A 1 -8.30 -6.75 -32.65
CA MET A 1 -7.58 -6.92 -31.38
C MET A 1 -7.63 -5.67 -30.46
N GLU A 2 -7.55 -4.44 -30.97
CA GLU A 2 -7.63 -3.23 -30.14
C GLU A 2 -8.98 -3.00 -29.46
N ARG A 3 -10.09 -3.32 -30.13
CA ARG A 3 -11.46 -3.19 -29.57
C ARG A 3 -11.72 -4.15 -28.40
N SER A 4 -11.14 -5.35 -28.41
CA SER A 4 -11.29 -6.33 -27.33
C SER A 4 -10.52 -5.95 -26.07
N LEU A 5 -9.39 -5.25 -26.21
CA LEU A 5 -8.58 -4.75 -25.09
C LEU A 5 -9.22 -3.53 -24.40
N ALA A 6 -9.86 -2.64 -25.19
CA ALA A 6 -10.62 -1.52 -24.66
C ALA A 6 -11.86 -2.00 -23.86
N ILE A 7 -12.52 -3.07 -24.31
CA ILE A 7 -13.65 -3.68 -23.61
C ILE A 7 -13.18 -4.36 -22.31
N PHE A 8 -11.99 -4.97 -22.28
CA PHE A 8 -11.43 -5.58 -21.08
C PHE A 8 -11.01 -4.53 -20.04
N ALA A 9 -10.46 -3.40 -20.47
CA ALA A 9 -10.13 -2.27 -19.60
C ALA A 9 -11.39 -1.58 -19.05
N LEU A 10 -12.44 -1.47 -19.87
CA LEU A 10 -13.73 -0.89 -19.46
C LEU A 10 -14.50 -1.84 -18.52
N ALA A 11 -14.42 -3.16 -18.74
CA ALA A 11 -15.01 -4.16 -17.85
C ALA A 11 -14.35 -4.22 -16.47
N LEU A 12 -13.06 -3.89 -16.36
CA LEU A 12 -12.36 -3.73 -15.09
C LEU A 12 -12.84 -2.51 -14.29
N LEU A 13 -13.29 -1.45 -14.98
CA LEU A 13 -13.84 -0.24 -14.36
C LEU A 13 -15.30 -0.41 -13.92
N THR A 14 -16.05 -1.34 -14.50
CA THR A 14 -17.46 -1.57 -14.17
C THR A 14 -17.66 -2.72 -13.17
N ALA A 15 -16.64 -3.50 -12.86
CA ALA A 15 -16.69 -4.59 -11.88
C ALA A 15 -16.39 -4.09 -10.44
N VAL A 16 -16.79 -2.87 -10.09
CA VAL A 16 -16.90 -2.47 -8.68
C VAL A 16 -18.15 -3.15 -8.16
N PRO A 17 -18.04 -4.17 -7.31
CA PRO A 17 -19.23 -4.76 -6.72
C PRO A 17 -19.91 -3.69 -5.85
N ALA A 18 -21.13 -3.33 -6.19
CA ALA A 18 -22.03 -2.58 -5.34
C ALA A 18 -22.48 -3.50 -4.18
N THR A 19 -21.54 -3.95 -3.36
CA THR A 19 -21.85 -4.83 -2.22
C THR A 19 -20.97 -4.46 -1.05
N ALA A 20 -21.64 -4.21 0.02
CA ALA A 20 -21.23 -4.07 1.40
C ALA A 20 -21.08 -2.64 1.89
N GLN A 21 -21.91 -2.37 2.82
CA GLN A 21 -22.09 -1.12 3.56
C GLN A 21 -20.87 -0.77 4.45
N ASP A 22 -19.81 -1.63 4.45
CA ASP A 22 -18.65 -1.53 5.33
C ASP A 22 -17.28 -1.57 4.59
N ASP A 23 -17.26 -1.65 3.26
CA ASP A 23 -16.01 -1.74 2.49
C ASP A 23 -15.55 -0.34 2.05
N ASP A 24 -14.30 0.03 2.38
CA ASP A 24 -13.69 1.31 1.99
C ASP A 24 -13.17 1.27 0.54
N PHE A 25 -13.34 2.37 -0.20
CA PHE A 25 -12.77 2.57 -1.51
C PHE A 25 -11.66 3.63 -1.48
N GLY A 26 -10.51 3.33 -2.10
CA GLY A 26 -9.37 4.24 -2.14
C GLY A 26 -8.63 4.24 -3.47
N VAL A 27 -7.79 5.26 -3.66
CA VAL A 27 -6.83 5.36 -4.76
C VAL A 27 -5.42 5.41 -4.20
N TRP A 28 -4.50 4.62 -4.80
CA TRP A 28 -3.07 4.66 -4.52
C TRP A 28 -2.33 5.16 -5.75
N GLY A 29 -1.73 6.34 -5.64
CA GLY A 29 -0.88 6.94 -6.66
C GLY A 29 0.59 6.77 -6.31
N GLU A 30 1.43 6.37 -7.27
CA GLU A 30 2.84 6.07 -7.05
C GLU A 30 3.71 6.62 -8.18
N VAL A 31 4.79 7.29 -7.84
CA VAL A 31 5.81 7.75 -8.80
C VAL A 31 7.17 7.24 -8.34
N ASN A 32 7.84 6.50 -9.21
CA ASN A 32 9.13 5.87 -8.94
C ASN A 32 10.17 6.25 -9.96
N VAL A 33 11.41 6.29 -9.51
CA VAL A 33 12.60 6.35 -10.35
C VAL A 33 13.48 5.16 -10.04
N GLU A 34 13.97 4.47 -11.07
CA GLU A 34 14.86 3.34 -10.95
C GLU A 34 16.12 3.59 -11.78
N LYS A 35 17.27 3.33 -11.20
CA LYS A 35 18.56 3.41 -11.88
C LYS A 35 19.31 2.09 -11.80
N LYS A 36 19.66 1.57 -12.97
CA LYS A 36 20.52 0.40 -13.08
C LYS A 36 21.98 0.83 -12.95
N ILE A 37 22.59 0.50 -11.80
CA ILE A 37 24.01 0.83 -11.54
C ILE A 37 24.94 -0.11 -12.32
N ASN A 38 24.60 -1.40 -12.35
CA ASN A 38 25.33 -2.40 -13.13
C ASN A 38 24.41 -3.58 -13.49
N LYS A 39 24.97 -4.69 -14.02
CA LYS A 39 24.20 -5.88 -14.42
C LYS A 39 23.46 -6.57 -13.27
N ARG A 40 23.84 -6.30 -12.02
CA ARG A 40 23.30 -6.95 -10.82
C ARG A 40 22.70 -5.99 -9.80
N LEU A 41 23.05 -4.72 -9.84
CA LEU A 41 22.67 -3.75 -8.83
C LEU A 41 21.78 -2.68 -9.44
N ASP A 42 20.56 -2.54 -8.88
CA ASP A 42 19.61 -1.47 -9.17
C ASP A 42 19.30 -0.70 -7.88
N VAL A 43 19.08 0.61 -8.01
CA VAL A 43 18.61 1.48 -6.92
C VAL A 43 17.33 2.16 -7.34
N GLY A 44 16.45 2.41 -6.39
CA GLY A 44 15.17 3.04 -6.62
C GLY A 44 14.83 4.07 -5.55
N ALA A 45 13.98 5.03 -5.93
CA ALA A 45 13.32 5.92 -4.99
C ALA A 45 11.91 6.23 -5.51
N GLY A 46 10.99 6.53 -4.60
CA GLY A 46 9.62 6.80 -4.99
C GLY A 46 8.81 7.52 -3.94
N VAL A 47 7.69 8.03 -4.39
CA VAL A 47 6.66 8.69 -3.58
C VAL A 47 5.34 7.98 -3.84
N GLU A 48 4.60 7.71 -2.78
CA GLU A 48 3.25 7.13 -2.85
C GLU A 48 2.27 8.00 -2.07
N PHE A 49 1.10 8.19 -2.64
CA PHE A 49 -0.08 8.78 -2.00
C PHE A 49 -1.19 7.76 -1.91
N ARG A 50 -1.93 7.77 -0.82
CA ARG A 50 -3.12 6.93 -0.62
C ARG A 50 -4.28 7.76 -0.11
N SER A 51 -5.46 7.46 -0.61
CA SER A 51 -6.74 7.94 -0.06
C SER A 51 -7.52 6.83 0.63
N ARG A 52 -8.49 7.20 1.44
CA ARG A 52 -9.46 6.34 2.13
C ARG A 52 -10.82 7.04 2.21
N ASP A 53 -11.78 6.40 2.87
CA ASP A 53 -13.14 6.91 3.11
C ASP A 53 -13.79 7.38 1.80
N ASP A 54 -13.89 6.46 0.82
CA ASP A 54 -14.46 6.72 -0.51
C ASP A 54 -13.84 7.95 -1.20
N LEU A 55 -12.51 8.08 -1.11
CA LEU A 55 -11.70 9.19 -1.63
C LEU A 55 -11.82 10.52 -0.89
N LYS A 56 -12.57 10.60 0.20
CA LYS A 56 -12.81 11.86 0.93
C LYS A 56 -11.59 12.27 1.75
N GLU A 57 -10.77 11.30 2.19
CA GLU A 57 -9.63 11.57 3.05
C GLU A 57 -8.30 11.10 2.45
N ALA A 58 -7.25 11.90 2.69
CA ALA A 58 -5.89 11.47 2.49
C ALA A 58 -5.49 10.50 3.62
N ASP A 59 -5.10 9.25 3.27
CA ASP A 59 -4.71 8.21 4.23
C ASP A 59 -3.21 8.27 4.55
N ARG A 60 -2.36 8.45 3.50
CA ARG A 60 -0.91 8.34 3.64
C ARG A 60 -0.14 9.03 2.55
N TRP A 61 1.00 9.60 2.94
CA TRP A 61 2.13 9.87 2.09
C TRP A 61 3.30 8.95 2.43
N SER A 62 4.05 8.50 1.43
CA SER A 62 5.22 7.67 1.63
C SER A 62 6.37 8.13 0.73
N PHE A 63 7.58 8.17 1.29
CA PHE A 63 8.82 8.47 0.58
C PHE A 63 9.77 7.30 0.79
N GLY A 64 10.09 6.59 -0.26
CA GLY A 64 10.88 5.36 -0.21
C GLY A 64 12.16 5.43 -1.01
N ALA A 65 13.16 4.68 -0.54
CA ALA A 65 14.35 4.35 -1.31
C ALA A 65 14.70 2.88 -1.10
N ASP A 66 15.19 2.23 -2.14
CA ASP A 66 15.57 0.83 -2.10
C ASP A 66 16.80 0.52 -2.95
N VAL A 67 17.43 -0.58 -2.60
CA VAL A 67 18.49 -1.20 -3.36
C VAL A 67 18.13 -2.65 -3.62
N SER A 68 18.37 -3.13 -4.81
CA SER A 68 18.17 -4.54 -5.18
C SER A 68 19.39 -5.13 -5.87
N TYR A 69 19.69 -6.36 -5.49
CA TYR A 69 20.84 -7.11 -5.99
C TYR A 69 20.41 -8.46 -6.58
N LYS A 70 20.78 -8.69 -7.83
CA LYS A 70 20.54 -9.95 -8.54
C LYS A 70 21.60 -10.96 -8.13
N ILE A 71 21.25 -11.89 -7.26
CA ILE A 71 22.14 -12.96 -6.77
C ILE A 71 22.41 -13.97 -7.89
N THR A 72 21.31 -14.45 -8.49
CA THR A 72 21.32 -15.34 -9.66
C THR A 72 20.35 -14.82 -10.72
N ASP A 73 20.17 -15.53 -11.83
CA ASP A 73 19.18 -15.14 -12.86
C ASP A 73 17.74 -15.30 -12.39
N TRP A 74 17.50 -16.14 -11.41
CA TRP A 74 16.18 -16.42 -10.85
C TRP A 74 15.97 -15.87 -9.44
N LEU A 75 17.02 -15.40 -8.72
CA LEU A 75 16.95 -14.94 -7.34
C LEU A 75 17.48 -13.51 -7.20
N LYS A 76 16.67 -12.64 -6.61
CA LYS A 76 16.98 -11.24 -6.30
C LYS A 76 16.76 -10.96 -4.81
N ALA A 77 17.72 -10.32 -4.15
CA ALA A 77 17.57 -9.72 -2.83
C ALA A 77 17.31 -8.21 -2.95
N SER A 78 16.56 -7.64 -2.01
CA SER A 78 16.41 -6.19 -1.92
C SER A 78 16.27 -5.75 -0.48
N ALA A 79 16.72 -4.51 -0.21
CA ALA A 79 16.53 -3.82 1.06
C ALA A 79 16.03 -2.41 0.79
N GLY A 80 15.18 -1.89 1.68
CA GLY A 80 14.61 -0.57 1.49
C GLY A 80 14.23 0.09 2.80
N TYR A 81 14.16 1.40 2.74
CA TYR A 81 13.64 2.26 3.79
C TYR A 81 12.51 3.11 3.23
N THR A 82 11.48 3.32 4.04
CA THR A 82 10.35 4.19 3.69
C THR A 82 9.97 5.04 4.89
N LEU A 83 9.93 6.33 4.69
CA LEU A 83 9.29 7.28 5.59
C LEU A 83 7.82 7.34 5.21
N LEU A 84 6.95 7.16 6.19
CA LEU A 84 5.49 7.20 6.03
C LEU A 84 4.95 8.33 6.87
N ASP A 85 4.02 9.08 6.36
CA ASP A 85 3.19 10.01 7.13
C ASP A 85 1.74 9.57 6.98
N ASP A 86 1.17 9.04 8.08
CA ASP A 86 -0.18 8.47 8.09
C ASP A 86 -1.16 9.43 8.78
N HIS A 87 -2.28 9.66 8.15
CA HIS A 87 -3.43 10.32 8.76
C HIS A 87 -4.14 9.35 9.72
N ARG A 88 -4.32 9.78 10.97
CA ARG A 88 -4.86 8.95 12.04
C ARG A 88 -5.98 9.65 12.76
N GLN A 89 -7.10 9.00 12.80
CA GLN A 89 -8.22 9.33 13.65
C GLN A 89 -8.34 8.28 14.74
N LYS A 90 -8.47 8.70 15.99
CA LYS A 90 -8.60 7.80 17.13
C LYS A 90 -9.63 8.34 18.09
N VAL A 91 -10.58 7.50 18.44
CA VAL A 91 -11.56 7.75 19.49
C VAL A 91 -11.06 7.07 20.77
N ASN A 92 -11.18 7.69 21.91
CA ASN A 92 -10.84 7.09 23.19
C ASN A 92 -11.85 5.98 23.58
N SER A 93 -11.48 5.15 24.56
CA SER A 93 -12.31 4.00 24.98
C SER A 93 -13.71 4.38 25.49
N SER A 94 -13.90 5.60 25.96
CA SER A 94 -15.22 6.09 26.39
C SER A 94 -16.07 6.68 25.26
N GLY A 95 -15.53 6.81 24.05
CA GLY A 95 -16.20 7.44 22.91
C GLY A 95 -16.29 8.97 22.98
N ARG A 96 -15.80 9.59 24.07
CA ARG A 96 -16.05 11.01 24.38
C ARG A 96 -15.01 11.97 23.81
N LYS A 97 -13.85 11.47 23.38
CA LYS A 97 -12.74 12.28 22.87
C LYS A 97 -12.15 11.67 21.61
N THR A 98 -11.88 12.51 20.63
CA THR A 98 -11.22 12.11 19.39
C THR A 98 -9.89 12.85 19.23
N SER A 99 -8.95 12.23 18.55
CA SER A 99 -7.73 12.88 18.06
C SER A 99 -7.61 12.64 16.56
N ASP A 100 -7.29 13.69 15.83
CA ASP A 100 -7.04 13.67 14.39
C ASP A 100 -5.69 14.29 14.11
N TYR A 101 -4.75 13.50 13.53
CA TYR A 101 -3.38 13.93 13.35
C TYR A 101 -2.63 13.13 12.29
N TRP A 102 -1.63 13.76 11.70
CA TRP A 102 -0.61 13.10 10.88
C TRP A 102 0.54 12.60 11.75
N GLY A 103 1.00 11.39 11.49
CA GLY A 103 2.04 10.73 12.30
C GLY A 103 3.08 9.98 11.49
N LEU A 104 4.34 10.34 11.69
CA LEU A 104 5.47 9.72 11.02
C LEU A 104 5.69 8.27 11.48
N ARG A 105 6.12 7.44 10.52
CA ARG A 105 6.64 6.09 10.76
C ARG A 105 7.86 5.83 9.91
N HIS A 106 8.76 5.06 10.45
CA HIS A 106 9.96 4.58 9.78
C HIS A 106 9.78 3.11 9.45
N ARG A 107 9.91 2.74 8.19
CA ARG A 107 9.75 1.36 7.73
C ARG A 107 11.04 0.87 7.09
N PHE A 108 11.55 -0.23 7.60
CA PHE A 108 12.66 -0.97 7.01
C PHE A 108 12.13 -2.27 6.42
N ASN A 109 12.67 -2.70 5.31
CA ASN A 109 12.31 -3.98 4.72
C ASN A 109 13.49 -4.67 4.06
N VAL A 110 13.47 -6.01 4.09
CA VAL A 110 14.38 -6.87 3.35
C VAL A 110 13.53 -7.90 2.64
N SER A 111 13.85 -8.20 1.38
CA SER A 111 13.09 -9.15 0.58
C SER A 111 13.99 -10.09 -0.21
N LEU A 112 13.51 -11.30 -0.40
CA LEU A 112 14.01 -12.25 -1.40
C LEU A 112 12.90 -12.48 -2.42
N THR A 113 13.25 -12.46 -3.70
CA THR A 113 12.31 -12.71 -4.80
C THR A 113 12.90 -13.77 -5.72
N GLY A 114 12.26 -14.93 -5.75
CA GLY A 114 12.49 -15.96 -6.75
C GLY A 114 11.56 -15.76 -7.94
N SER A 115 12.07 -15.92 -9.16
CA SER A 115 11.27 -15.79 -10.38
C SER A 115 11.64 -16.84 -11.39
N TYR A 116 10.65 -17.42 -12.04
CA TYR A 116 10.82 -18.38 -13.10
C TYR A 116 9.92 -18.04 -14.29
N SER A 117 10.44 -18.18 -15.52
CA SER A 117 9.69 -17.85 -16.74
C SER A 117 9.55 -19.08 -17.64
N PHE A 118 8.32 -19.30 -18.10
CA PHE A 118 7.93 -20.31 -19.08
C PHE A 118 7.47 -19.59 -20.36
N GLY A 119 8.38 -19.35 -21.28
CA GLY A 119 8.09 -18.54 -22.45
C GLY A 119 7.70 -17.11 -22.06
N ASP A 120 6.47 -16.72 -22.40
CA ASP A 120 5.93 -15.39 -22.07
C ASP A 120 5.24 -15.33 -20.69
N LEU A 121 5.11 -16.44 -19.98
CA LEU A 121 4.55 -16.52 -18.65
C LEU A 121 5.67 -16.49 -17.60
N SER A 122 5.53 -15.66 -16.57
CA SER A 122 6.47 -15.56 -15.45
C SER A 122 5.73 -15.74 -14.13
N LEU A 123 6.28 -16.62 -13.28
CA LEU A 123 5.85 -16.83 -11.90
C LEU A 123 6.92 -16.26 -10.98
N SER A 124 6.52 -15.51 -9.95
CA SER A 124 7.44 -15.03 -8.92
C SER A 124 6.86 -15.16 -7.52
N LEU A 125 7.72 -15.55 -6.58
CA LEU A 125 7.45 -15.58 -5.14
C LEU A 125 8.37 -14.57 -4.47
N ARG A 126 7.80 -13.67 -3.67
CA ARG A 126 8.54 -12.71 -2.86
C ARG A 126 8.23 -12.93 -1.38
N GLU A 127 9.27 -13.16 -0.62
CA GLU A 127 9.29 -13.15 0.83
C GLU A 127 9.87 -11.82 1.30
N ARG A 128 9.14 -11.10 2.19
CA ARG A 128 9.56 -9.80 2.71
C ARG A 128 9.37 -9.76 4.21
N TRP A 129 10.44 -9.55 4.95
CA TRP A 129 10.38 -9.07 6.32
C TRP A 129 10.31 -7.54 6.32
N GLN A 130 9.44 -6.99 7.16
CA GLN A 130 9.22 -5.56 7.31
C GLN A 130 9.14 -5.21 8.78
N TYR A 131 9.93 -4.22 9.22
CA TYR A 131 9.81 -3.60 10.53
C TYR A 131 9.33 -2.17 10.37
N THR A 132 8.29 -1.79 11.11
CA THR A 132 7.75 -0.43 11.10
C THR A 132 7.80 0.13 12.50
N TYR A 133 8.55 1.20 12.71
CA TYR A 133 8.64 1.95 13.96
C TYR A 133 7.80 3.22 13.87
N ARG A 134 6.98 3.45 14.88
CA ARG A 134 6.21 4.68 15.09
C ARG A 134 6.81 5.41 16.29
N PRO A 135 7.37 6.62 16.12
CA PRO A 135 7.82 7.46 17.24
C PRO A 135 6.67 7.82 18.19
N GLU A 136 7.02 8.16 19.40
CA GLU A 136 6.10 8.78 20.34
C GLU A 136 5.59 10.10 19.79
N LYS A 137 4.30 10.41 20.05
CA LYS A 137 3.68 11.67 19.62
C LYS A 137 2.62 12.12 20.61
N THR A 138 2.74 13.36 21.08
CA THR A 138 1.72 14.05 21.86
C THR A 138 0.81 14.82 20.90
N VAL A 139 -0.49 14.70 21.09
CA VAL A 139 -1.53 15.34 20.27
C VAL A 139 -2.68 15.83 21.14
N ASP A 140 -3.38 16.84 20.67
CA ASP A 140 -4.61 17.30 21.30
C ASP A 140 -5.73 16.31 21.04
N ARG A 141 -6.60 16.14 22.03
CA ARG A 141 -7.87 15.44 21.91
C ARG A 141 -9.00 16.44 22.05
N TYR A 142 -10.05 16.24 21.26
CA TYR A 142 -11.20 17.11 21.15
C TYR A 142 -12.44 16.41 21.66
N TRP A 143 -13.37 17.16 22.29
CA TRP A 143 -14.65 16.62 22.69
C TRP A 143 -15.47 16.18 21.48
N THR A 144 -16.17 15.02 21.59
CA THR A 144 -17.05 14.49 20.54
C THR A 144 -18.53 14.81 20.80
N TYR A 145 -18.82 15.57 21.85
CA TYR A 145 -20.18 15.94 22.29
C TYR A 145 -20.15 17.27 23.01
N THR A 146 -21.35 17.87 23.12
CA THR A 146 -21.59 19.10 23.92
C THR A 146 -22.28 18.75 25.23
N ASP A 147 -21.76 19.28 26.33
CA ASP A 147 -22.32 19.20 27.66
C ASP A 147 -22.18 20.58 28.35
N GLU A 148 -23.26 21.37 28.33
CA GLU A 148 -23.27 22.74 28.83
C GLU A 148 -23.13 22.80 30.36
N GLU A 149 -23.53 21.74 31.10
CA GLU A 149 -23.41 21.69 32.56
C GLU A 149 -21.96 21.55 33.01
N GLU A 150 -21.15 20.83 32.22
CA GLU A 150 -19.71 20.64 32.45
C GLU A 150 -18.81 21.55 31.62
N ASP A 151 -19.39 22.56 30.92
CA ASP A 151 -18.69 23.52 30.04
C ASP A 151 -17.79 22.80 29.01
N ARG A 152 -18.38 21.82 28.32
CA ARG A 152 -17.69 21.00 27.27
C ARG A 152 -18.44 21.18 25.97
N TYR A 153 -17.72 21.60 24.95
CA TYR A 153 -18.31 21.82 23.62
C TYR A 153 -17.64 20.94 22.58
N GLU A 154 -18.44 20.33 21.72
CA GLU A 154 -17.95 19.50 20.63
C GLU A 154 -16.91 20.27 19.77
N GLY A 155 -15.79 19.63 19.48
CA GLY A 155 -14.69 20.22 18.70
C GLY A 155 -13.72 21.09 19.51
N GLU A 156 -13.97 21.35 20.79
CA GLU A 156 -13.01 22.03 21.67
C GLU A 156 -11.94 21.06 22.21
N VAL A 157 -10.76 21.61 22.52
CA VAL A 157 -9.65 20.83 23.09
C VAL A 157 -10.04 20.35 24.49
N ALA A 158 -10.08 19.03 24.64
CA ALA A 158 -10.36 18.40 25.92
C ALA A 158 -9.10 18.24 26.78
N ASP A 159 -8.04 17.69 26.19
CA ASP A 159 -6.74 17.47 26.81
C ASP A 159 -5.66 17.10 25.77
N GLN A 160 -4.45 16.88 26.26
CA GLN A 160 -3.36 16.30 25.46
C GLN A 160 -3.16 14.83 25.79
N HIS A 161 -2.85 14.02 24.79
CA HIS A 161 -2.55 12.62 24.95
C HIS A 161 -1.27 12.21 24.21
N THR A 162 -0.40 11.52 24.93
CA THR A 162 0.86 11.01 24.37
C THR A 162 0.69 9.54 23.95
N TYR A 163 0.79 9.29 22.65
CA TYR A 163 0.87 7.95 22.12
C TYR A 163 2.31 7.48 22.13
N SER A 164 2.63 6.49 22.95
CA SER A 164 3.98 5.91 23.06
C SER A 164 4.51 5.37 21.74
N GLY A 165 5.82 5.45 21.58
CA GLY A 165 6.52 4.83 20.47
C GLY A 165 6.32 3.31 20.45
N THR A 166 6.17 2.74 19.26
CA THR A 166 5.98 1.29 19.11
C THR A 166 6.55 0.78 17.79
N GLY A 167 6.99 -0.48 17.80
CA GLY A 167 7.52 -1.17 16.63
C GLY A 167 6.67 -2.39 16.30
N LYS A 168 6.56 -2.71 15.02
CA LYS A 168 5.83 -3.89 14.53
C LYS A 168 6.61 -4.59 13.43
N ASN A 169 6.72 -5.91 13.56
CA ASN A 169 7.27 -6.79 12.53
C ASN A 169 6.14 -7.38 11.72
N VAL A 170 6.30 -7.45 10.40
CA VAL A 170 5.34 -8.06 9.50
C VAL A 170 6.09 -8.87 8.44
N TRP A 171 5.68 -10.11 8.24
CA TRP A 171 6.07 -10.94 7.11
C TRP A 171 5.04 -10.79 5.99
N ARG A 172 5.54 -10.54 4.78
CA ARG A 172 4.70 -10.38 3.59
C ARG A 172 5.14 -11.35 2.52
N ASN A 173 4.25 -12.26 2.15
CA ASN A 173 4.48 -13.28 1.14
C ASN A 173 3.63 -12.96 -0.07
N ARG A 174 4.24 -12.78 -1.25
CA ARG A 174 3.51 -12.46 -2.47
C ARG A 174 3.83 -13.44 -3.58
N LEU A 175 2.79 -14.10 -4.07
CA LEU A 175 2.82 -14.88 -5.30
C LEU A 175 2.26 -14.03 -6.45
N GLN A 176 2.97 -13.96 -7.56
CA GLN A 176 2.56 -13.21 -8.75
C GLN A 176 2.74 -14.03 -10.01
N LEU A 177 1.70 -14.03 -10.84
CA LEU A 177 1.70 -14.56 -12.19
C LEU A 177 1.62 -13.38 -13.17
N LYS A 178 2.56 -13.29 -14.11
CA LYS A 178 2.63 -12.22 -15.11
C LYS A 178 2.75 -12.83 -16.50
N TYR A 179 1.98 -12.31 -17.47
CA TYR A 179 2.00 -12.73 -18.86
C TYR A 179 2.44 -11.59 -19.77
N LYS A 180 3.41 -11.83 -20.62
CA LYS A 180 3.89 -10.86 -21.61
C LYS A 180 3.10 -11.01 -22.91
N VAL A 181 2.03 -10.24 -23.06
CA VAL A 181 1.20 -10.24 -24.28
C VAL A 181 2.02 -9.74 -25.48
N ASN A 182 2.81 -8.68 -25.27
CA ASN A 182 3.69 -8.10 -26.28
C ASN A 182 4.78 -7.23 -25.61
N LYS A 183 5.48 -6.39 -26.36
CA LYS A 183 6.52 -5.51 -25.81
C LYS A 183 5.98 -4.42 -24.88
N MET A 184 4.70 -4.05 -25.01
CA MET A 184 4.05 -2.99 -24.25
C MET A 184 3.26 -3.52 -23.05
N TRP A 185 2.43 -4.54 -23.24
CA TRP A 185 1.43 -5.00 -22.26
C TRP A 185 1.87 -6.25 -21.50
N ARG A 186 1.79 -6.17 -20.17
CA ARG A 186 2.15 -7.27 -19.26
C ARG A 186 1.13 -7.38 -18.12
N PRO A 187 -0.06 -7.95 -18.39
CA PRO A 187 -1.04 -8.22 -17.35
C PRO A 187 -0.49 -9.17 -16.29
N TYR A 188 -0.98 -9.01 -15.06
CA TYR A 188 -0.61 -9.86 -13.95
C TYR A 188 -1.75 -10.07 -12.97
N LEU A 189 -1.63 -11.15 -12.19
CA LEU A 189 -2.42 -11.42 -11.00
C LEU A 189 -1.44 -11.61 -9.85
N ASN A 190 -1.79 -11.15 -8.65
CA ASN A 190 -1.03 -11.48 -7.45
C ASN A 190 -1.92 -11.70 -6.23
N ALA A 191 -1.44 -12.51 -5.30
CA ALA A 191 -1.96 -12.68 -3.97
C ALA A 191 -0.83 -12.39 -2.97
N GLU A 192 -1.11 -11.60 -1.95
CA GLU A 192 -0.15 -11.24 -0.91
C GLU A 192 -0.78 -11.41 0.47
N THR A 193 -0.06 -12.04 1.41
CA THR A 193 -0.43 -12.14 2.81
C THR A 193 0.49 -11.25 3.65
N ASN A 194 -0.09 -10.65 4.70
CA ASN A 194 0.63 -9.94 5.75
C ASN A 194 0.41 -10.69 7.07
N VAL A 195 1.49 -11.15 7.68
CA VAL A 195 1.48 -11.94 8.93
C VAL A 195 2.36 -11.24 9.95
N SER A 196 1.83 -11.01 11.16
CA SER A 196 2.58 -10.55 12.33
C SER A 196 2.39 -11.58 13.45
N ASP A 197 1.61 -11.31 14.50
CA ASP A 197 1.24 -12.26 15.52
C ASP A 197 0.16 -13.26 15.04
N GLY A 198 -0.38 -13.03 13.85
CA GLY A 198 -1.35 -13.83 13.13
C GLY A 198 -1.50 -13.30 11.70
N LEU A 199 -2.43 -13.87 10.94
CA LEU A 199 -2.79 -13.35 9.63
C LEU A 199 -3.56 -12.03 9.82
N GLU A 200 -3.00 -10.92 9.30
CA GLU A 200 -3.62 -9.60 9.41
C GLU A 200 -4.36 -9.19 8.15
N LYS A 201 -3.77 -9.44 7.00
CA LYS A 201 -4.32 -8.98 5.72
C LYS A 201 -4.01 -9.96 4.61
N VAL A 202 -4.99 -10.15 3.73
CA VAL A 202 -4.80 -10.80 2.44
C VAL A 202 -5.17 -9.81 1.35
N ARG A 203 -4.32 -9.70 0.32
CA ARG A 203 -4.52 -8.82 -0.83
C ARG A 203 -4.53 -9.62 -2.10
N TYR A 204 -5.53 -9.38 -2.91
CA TYR A 204 -5.60 -9.89 -4.28
C TYR A 204 -5.51 -8.70 -5.22
N SER A 205 -4.70 -8.81 -6.26
CA SER A 205 -4.60 -7.74 -7.25
C SER A 205 -4.63 -8.30 -8.66
N VAL A 206 -5.33 -7.61 -9.52
CA VAL A 206 -5.27 -7.78 -10.97
C VAL A 206 -4.82 -6.46 -11.59
N GLY A 207 -3.86 -6.50 -12.49
CA GLY A 207 -3.32 -5.29 -13.07
C GLY A 207 -2.55 -5.52 -14.35
N THR A 208 -1.98 -4.47 -14.87
CA THR A 208 -1.11 -4.53 -16.04
C THR A 208 0.01 -3.51 -15.96
N GLU A 209 1.22 -3.96 -16.25
CA GLU A 209 2.34 -3.08 -16.53
C GLU A 209 2.32 -2.71 -18.01
N ILE A 210 2.34 -1.41 -18.30
CA ILE A 210 2.33 -0.84 -19.63
C ILE A 210 3.67 -0.15 -19.88
N ARG A 211 4.46 -0.67 -20.82
CA ARG A 211 5.70 -0.06 -21.22
C ARG A 211 5.44 0.99 -22.30
N LEU A 212 5.42 2.27 -21.91
CA LEU A 212 5.21 3.39 -22.84
C LEU A 212 6.45 3.65 -23.71
N SER A 213 7.65 3.48 -23.12
CA SER A 213 8.94 3.54 -23.82
C SER A 213 9.98 2.65 -23.14
N LYS A 214 11.25 2.75 -23.51
CA LYS A 214 12.33 2.03 -22.81
C LYS A 214 12.45 2.48 -21.36
N GLN A 215 12.17 3.74 -21.08
CA GLN A 215 12.37 4.40 -19.80
C GLN A 215 11.07 4.60 -19.03
N HIS A 216 9.92 4.70 -19.69
CA HIS A 216 8.63 5.06 -19.12
C HIS A 216 7.72 3.87 -18.98
N TRP A 217 7.26 3.60 -17.75
CA TRP A 217 6.37 2.50 -17.41
C TRP A 217 5.18 3.01 -16.61
N LEU A 218 4.02 2.49 -16.91
CA LEU A 218 2.78 2.71 -16.16
C LEU A 218 2.31 1.38 -15.60
N ASP A 219 1.87 1.36 -14.34
CA ASP A 219 1.18 0.24 -13.71
C ASP A 219 -0.23 0.67 -13.36
N VAL A 220 -1.23 -0.10 -13.77
CA VAL A 220 -2.62 0.13 -13.39
C VAL A 220 -3.15 -1.17 -12.82
N LYS A 221 -3.72 -1.10 -11.62
CA LYS A 221 -4.22 -2.27 -10.90
C LYS A 221 -5.50 -1.98 -10.13
N TYR A 222 -6.30 -3.01 -9.99
CA TYR A 222 -7.31 -3.10 -8.96
C TYR A 222 -6.78 -4.02 -7.86
N LEU A 223 -7.00 -3.67 -6.61
CA LEU A 223 -6.60 -4.44 -5.45
C LEU A 223 -7.80 -4.56 -4.49
N PHE A 224 -8.07 -5.77 -4.06
CA PHE A 224 -8.96 -6.05 -2.95
C PHE A 224 -8.13 -6.47 -1.74
N GLN A 225 -8.32 -5.80 -0.60
CA GLN A 225 -7.71 -6.14 0.68
C GLN A 225 -8.79 -6.63 1.63
N LYS A 226 -8.59 -7.82 2.18
CA LYS A 226 -9.35 -8.34 3.30
C LYS A 226 -8.51 -8.27 4.55
N SER A 227 -9.06 -7.68 5.62
CA SER A 227 -8.45 -7.59 6.94
C SER A 227 -8.91 -8.74 7.84
N TYR A 228 -8.11 -9.12 8.83
CA TYR A 228 -8.35 -10.23 9.76
C TYR A 228 -7.80 -9.91 11.15
N GLY A 229 -8.35 -10.55 12.20
CA GLY A 229 -7.91 -10.37 13.58
C GLY A 229 -8.00 -8.90 14.02
N ASP A 230 -6.99 -8.40 14.72
CA ASP A 230 -6.94 -7.00 15.18
C ASP A 230 -6.97 -5.96 14.06
N ALA A 231 -6.73 -6.36 12.82
CA ALA A 231 -6.84 -5.50 11.65
C ALA A 231 -8.25 -5.51 11.03
N ASP A 232 -9.16 -6.34 11.53
CA ASP A 232 -10.54 -6.45 11.01
C ASP A 232 -11.33 -5.16 11.23
N ASP A 233 -11.04 -4.42 12.31
CA ASP A 233 -11.62 -3.10 12.57
C ASP A 233 -11.31 -2.05 11.47
N GLU A 234 -10.26 -2.29 10.64
CA GLU A 234 -9.98 -1.43 9.48
C GLU A 234 -10.93 -1.70 8.29
N GLY A 235 -11.77 -2.73 8.35
CA GLY A 235 -12.65 -3.17 7.28
C GLY A 235 -11.92 -3.73 6.05
N ASN A 236 -12.70 -4.16 5.07
CA ASN A 236 -12.14 -4.50 3.75
C ASN A 236 -11.87 -3.23 2.94
N ARG A 237 -11.01 -3.33 1.95
CA ARG A 237 -10.68 -2.16 1.12
C ARG A 237 -10.58 -2.53 -0.36
N HIS A 238 -11.21 -1.72 -1.19
CA HIS A 238 -11.11 -1.73 -2.64
C HIS A 238 -10.20 -0.59 -3.10
N VAL A 239 -9.23 -0.85 -3.94
CA VAL A 239 -8.24 0.16 -4.34
C VAL A 239 -8.01 0.13 -5.84
N ILE A 240 -8.03 1.30 -6.47
CA ILE A 240 -7.43 1.52 -7.78
C ILE A 240 -6.01 2.04 -7.56
N GLY A 241 -5.02 1.30 -8.06
CA GLY A 241 -3.62 1.70 -8.01
C GLY A 241 -3.14 2.20 -9.37
N ILE A 242 -2.44 3.33 -9.37
CA ILE A 242 -1.80 3.90 -10.56
C ILE A 242 -0.36 4.21 -10.20
N GLY A 243 0.59 3.54 -10.87
CA GLY A 243 2.02 3.72 -10.64
C GLY A 243 2.72 4.16 -11.92
N TYR A 244 3.57 5.15 -11.83
CA TYR A 244 4.47 5.55 -12.90
C TYR A 244 5.91 5.30 -12.50
N THR A 245 6.71 4.70 -13.39
CA THR A 245 8.13 4.42 -13.13
C THR A 245 8.99 4.94 -14.29
N TYR A 246 9.99 5.75 -13.94
CA TYR A 246 11.04 6.17 -14.85
C TYR A 246 12.31 5.34 -14.61
N LYS A 247 12.87 4.73 -15.68
CA LYS A 247 14.06 3.88 -15.63
C LYS A 247 15.22 4.51 -16.41
N PHE A 248 16.35 4.74 -15.70
CA PHE A 248 17.58 5.24 -16.30
C PHE A 248 18.44 4.14 -16.89
#